data_f6ce0bdce3fddbe44bfd9b6e70ea6bda
#
_entry.id   f6ce0bdce3fddbe44bfd9b6e70ea6bda
#
_cell.length_a   1.000
_cell.length_b   1.000
_cell.length_c   1.000
_cell.angle_alpha   90.00
_cell.angle_beta   90.00
_cell.angle_gamma   90.00
#
_symmetry.space_group_name_H-M   'P 1'
#
loop_
_entity.id
_entity.type
_entity.pdbx_description
1 polymer ?
#
loop_
_entity_poly.entity_id
_entity_poly.type
_entity_poly.pdbx_seq_one_letter_code
_entity_poly.pdbx_strand_id
1 'polypeptide(L)'
;MRGQQPLGGVERSRLRAGAAALTSFAALAATGLVAGPAAGAPAAGPCVLPRTAAHHSLGLDTWNRSYPRPDRPLDAVMVFLSFPDSEPLNDPAELAADHFPATSEFFSRASYGRFTLRTHTQRVWTPMPKESSAYDIRRDWDAGQRAAYLRDAIGAADASVDFSRYDIVYLVADPDAPGVDSDATKVVNLDKPMEVDGTEIRRVVTVFERHPPDRNVLAHETGHVFDLPDLYRRPADGKGDWDTHVGDWDVMGSQFGLSPDLFGWHKWKLGWLSGAQIACVQGTGPRMVTLEATDAQPAAGTTLGTRLAVVRTGPDSVLAIEARGRAGSNADTCTEGVLVYRIRGTAASGDGPVEVVDAHPRTEACWDRSVYPPLADAPLEEGETLTVPGTGVRVEVAERTPAGAWTVRITPPAVG
;
A
#
# COMPACT_ATOMS: atom_id res chain seq x y z
N MET A 1 -53.47 -82.93 -15.13
CA MET A 1 -52.91 -84.15 -14.57
C MET A 1 -51.83 -83.70 -13.62
N ARG A 2 -52.15 -83.77 -12.40
CA ARG A 2 -51.55 -84.65 -11.36
C ARG A 2 -50.02 -84.51 -11.36
N GLY A 3 -49.31 -84.18 -10.33
CA GLY A 3 -49.68 -84.25 -8.92
C GLY A 3 -48.45 -84.00 -8.08
N GLN A 4 -48.75 -83.58 -6.91
CA GLN A 4 -48.17 -83.98 -5.63
C GLN A 4 -46.74 -83.50 -5.24
N GLN A 5 -46.73 -82.73 -4.16
CA GLN A 5 -45.76 -82.66 -3.08
C GLN A 5 -45.44 -84.04 -2.49
N PRO A 6 -44.41 -84.19 -1.64
CA PRO A 6 -44.47 -83.71 -0.27
C PRO A 6 -43.09 -83.31 0.39
N LEU A 7 -43.22 -82.46 1.36
CA LEU A 7 -42.84 -82.50 2.77
C LEU A 7 -41.45 -82.98 3.21
N GLY A 8 -40.81 -82.08 3.99
CA GLY A 8 -40.24 -82.54 5.25
C GLY A 8 -38.77 -82.14 5.51
N GLY A 9 -38.55 -81.39 6.54
CA GLY A 9 -37.23 -81.38 7.14
C GLY A 9 -36.87 -80.11 7.91
N VAL A 10 -37.46 -79.97 9.10
CA VAL A 10 -36.98 -79.01 10.14
C VAL A 10 -35.68 -79.60 10.68
N GLU A 11 -34.64 -78.76 10.86
CA GLU A 11 -33.87 -78.68 12.11
C GLU A 11 -32.74 -77.64 12.09
N ARG A 12 -32.90 -76.68 12.98
CA ARG A 12 -32.00 -76.23 14.06
C ARG A 12 -30.62 -75.63 13.70
N SER A 13 -30.63 -74.38 13.98
CA SER A 13 -29.66 -73.64 14.83
C SER A 13 -28.18 -73.81 14.58
N ARG A 14 -27.55 -72.70 14.34
CA ARG A 14 -26.46 -72.25 15.22
C ARG A 14 -26.24 -70.76 14.95
N LEU A 15 -26.49 -69.98 15.97
CA LEU A 15 -25.94 -68.67 16.17
C LEU A 15 -24.42 -68.72 15.95
N ARG A 16 -23.94 -68.05 14.95
CA ARG A 16 -22.58 -67.55 14.91
C ARG A 16 -22.66 -66.04 14.58
N ALA A 17 -22.22 -65.27 15.55
CA ALA A 17 -22.00 -63.88 15.45
C ALA A 17 -21.22 -63.55 14.18
N GLY A 18 -21.89 -63.06 13.19
CA GLY A 18 -21.28 -62.38 12.08
C GLY A 18 -21.00 -60.96 12.58
N ALA A 19 -19.72 -60.67 12.80
CA ALA A 19 -19.27 -59.33 12.98
C ALA A 19 -19.77 -58.51 11.78
N ALA A 20 -20.77 -57.67 12.01
CA ALA A 20 -21.14 -56.65 11.09
C ALA A 20 -19.92 -55.77 10.91
N ALA A 21 -19.27 -55.92 9.79
CA ALA A 21 -18.37 -54.90 9.31
C ALA A 21 -19.22 -53.66 9.09
N LEU A 22 -19.32 -52.84 10.13
CA LEU A 22 -19.58 -51.46 10.03
C LEU A 22 -18.35 -50.87 9.31
N THR A 23 -18.29 -51.08 8.01
CA THR A 23 -17.56 -50.17 7.15
C THR A 23 -18.28 -48.86 7.32
N SER A 24 -17.80 -48.15 8.30
CA SER A 24 -17.98 -46.72 8.40
C SER A 24 -17.63 -46.15 7.04
N PHE A 25 -18.63 -45.78 6.29
CA PHE A 25 -18.49 -44.66 5.37
C PHE A 25 -18.18 -43.45 6.25
N ALA A 26 -16.91 -43.35 6.66
CA ALA A 26 -16.29 -42.07 6.88
C ALA A 26 -16.38 -41.42 5.52
N ALA A 27 -17.53 -40.82 5.23
CA ALA A 27 -17.62 -39.79 4.25
C ALA A 27 -16.47 -38.84 4.63
N LEU A 28 -15.42 -38.89 3.84
CA LEU A 28 -14.53 -37.78 3.71
C LEU A 28 -15.42 -36.64 3.20
N ALA A 29 -16.09 -35.96 4.10
CA ALA A 29 -16.31 -34.55 4.01
C ALA A 29 -14.91 -33.95 4.11
N ALA A 30 -14.12 -34.07 3.06
CA ALA A 30 -13.14 -33.11 2.70
C ALA A 30 -13.96 -31.83 2.44
N THR A 31 -14.39 -31.18 3.52
CA THR A 31 -14.61 -29.77 3.51
C THR A 31 -13.26 -29.24 3.08
N GLY A 32 -13.12 -28.99 1.78
CA GLY A 32 -12.16 -28.07 1.28
C GLY A 32 -12.42 -26.78 2.03
N LEU A 33 -11.72 -26.60 3.13
CA LEU A 33 -11.40 -25.28 3.62
C LEU A 33 -10.69 -24.64 2.44
N VAL A 34 -11.44 -23.98 1.60
CA VAL A 34 -10.91 -22.89 0.80
C VAL A 34 -10.39 -21.97 1.88
N ALA A 35 -9.11 -22.11 2.20
CA ALA A 35 -8.40 -21.12 2.96
C ALA A 35 -8.61 -19.85 2.16
N GLY A 36 -9.50 -19.00 2.61
CA GLY A 36 -9.55 -17.63 2.14
C GLY A 36 -8.12 -17.09 2.23
N PRO A 37 -7.74 -16.10 1.43
CA PRO A 37 -6.40 -15.54 1.48
C PRO A 37 -6.07 -15.29 2.95
N ALA A 38 -5.06 -16.00 3.45
CA ALA A 38 -4.67 -15.92 4.85
C ALA A 38 -4.35 -14.45 5.10
N ALA A 39 -5.06 -13.82 6.01
CA ALA A 39 -4.71 -12.48 6.48
C ALA A 39 -3.22 -12.53 6.80
N GLY A 40 -2.41 -11.74 6.07
CA GLY A 40 -0.96 -11.87 6.12
C GLY A 40 -0.50 -11.82 7.57
N ALA A 41 0.13 -12.89 8.04
CA ALA A 41 0.71 -12.89 9.38
C ALA A 41 1.67 -11.71 9.51
N PRO A 42 1.78 -11.08 10.69
CA PRO A 42 2.78 -10.05 10.93
C PRO A 42 4.16 -10.54 10.48
N ALA A 43 4.96 -9.66 9.90
CA ALA A 43 6.29 -10.02 9.47
C ALA A 43 7.12 -10.45 10.69
N ALA A 44 7.87 -11.54 10.56
CA ALA A 44 8.72 -12.07 11.62
C ALA A 44 10.14 -12.24 11.10
N GLY A 45 11.10 -12.10 11.98
CA GLY A 45 12.51 -12.31 11.65
C GLY A 45 13.41 -11.16 12.06
N PRO A 46 14.72 -11.35 11.97
CA PRO A 46 15.70 -10.42 12.54
C PRO A 46 15.81 -9.07 11.80
N CYS A 47 15.33 -8.99 10.58
CA CYS A 47 15.29 -7.74 9.81
C CYS A 47 13.99 -6.95 9.98
N VAL A 48 13.03 -7.48 10.72
CA VAL A 48 11.76 -6.80 10.98
C VAL A 48 11.95 -5.71 12.02
N LEU A 49 11.56 -4.48 11.69
CA LEU A 49 11.50 -3.39 12.67
C LEU A 49 10.24 -3.51 13.52
N PRO A 50 10.34 -3.24 14.82
CA PRO A 50 9.18 -3.15 15.68
C PRO A 50 8.35 -1.91 15.34
N ARG A 51 7.04 -1.99 15.54
CA ARG A 51 6.17 -0.81 15.49
C ARG A 51 6.49 0.11 16.66
N THR A 52 6.61 1.39 16.38
CA THR A 52 6.85 2.44 17.35
C THR A 52 5.60 3.31 17.55
N ALA A 53 5.69 4.30 18.43
CA ALA A 53 4.65 5.32 18.61
C ALA A 53 4.67 6.42 17.53
N ALA A 54 5.61 6.36 16.57
CA ALA A 54 5.66 7.30 15.47
C ALA A 54 4.36 7.26 14.66
N HIS A 55 3.87 8.42 14.22
CA HIS A 55 2.71 8.52 13.35
C HIS A 55 3.04 7.82 12.01
N HIS A 56 2.18 6.91 11.59
CA HIS A 56 2.42 6.03 10.44
C HIS A 56 3.74 5.24 10.54
N SER A 57 4.00 4.63 11.71
CA SER A 57 5.22 3.85 11.96
C SER A 57 5.49 2.83 10.86
N LEU A 58 6.73 2.74 10.40
CA LEU A 58 7.21 1.76 9.44
C LEU A 58 7.56 0.39 10.03
N GLY A 59 7.19 0.13 11.30
CA GLY A 59 7.30 -1.20 11.89
C GLY A 59 6.43 -2.24 11.19
N LEU A 60 6.90 -3.50 11.17
CA LEU A 60 6.31 -4.61 10.42
C LEU A 60 5.78 -5.74 11.31
N ASP A 61 6.17 -5.75 12.59
CA ASP A 61 5.84 -6.82 13.53
C ASP A 61 4.36 -6.86 13.92
N THR A 62 3.68 -5.71 13.82
CA THR A 62 2.25 -5.59 14.12
C THR A 62 1.56 -4.63 13.16
N TRP A 63 0.29 -4.92 12.83
CA TRP A 63 -0.56 -4.01 12.07
C TRP A 63 -1.35 -3.09 13.02
N ASN A 64 -1.47 -1.80 12.67
CA ASN A 64 -2.35 -0.89 13.38
C ASN A 64 -3.82 -1.14 13.00
N ARG A 65 -4.55 -1.80 13.86
CA ARG A 65 -5.96 -2.18 13.62
C ARG A 65 -6.91 -1.01 13.39
N SER A 66 -6.47 0.22 13.66
CA SER A 66 -7.25 1.41 13.34
C SER A 66 -7.25 1.75 11.85
N TYR A 67 -6.41 1.10 11.05
CA TYR A 67 -6.29 1.29 9.61
C TYR A 67 -6.78 0.06 8.87
N PRO A 68 -7.54 0.19 7.78
CA PRO A 68 -7.90 -0.94 6.94
C PRO A 68 -6.63 -1.54 6.33
N ARG A 69 -6.55 -2.86 6.32
CA ARG A 69 -5.40 -3.56 5.75
C ARG A 69 -5.69 -3.94 4.30
N PRO A 70 -4.85 -3.56 3.32
CA PRO A 70 -5.06 -3.86 1.92
C PRO A 70 -4.55 -5.26 1.54
N ASP A 71 -4.93 -6.28 2.33
CA ASP A 71 -4.66 -7.71 2.09
C ASP A 71 -5.90 -8.46 1.57
N ARG A 72 -7.00 -7.75 1.36
CA ARG A 72 -8.25 -8.18 0.74
C ARG A 72 -8.79 -7.07 -0.16
N PRO A 73 -9.76 -7.34 -1.03
CA PRO A 73 -10.48 -6.26 -1.69
C PRO A 73 -11.12 -5.32 -0.67
N LEU A 74 -10.99 -4.00 -0.89
CA LEU A 74 -11.62 -2.95 -0.09
C LEU A 74 -12.60 -2.18 -0.97
N ASP A 75 -13.74 -1.86 -0.40
CA ASP A 75 -14.78 -1.05 -1.04
C ASP A 75 -14.66 0.40 -0.59
N ALA A 76 -14.66 1.33 -1.55
CA ALA A 76 -14.60 2.76 -1.31
C ALA A 76 -15.81 3.45 -1.89
N VAL A 77 -16.39 4.41 -1.16
CA VAL A 77 -17.39 5.31 -1.71
C VAL A 77 -16.77 6.67 -2.02
N MET A 78 -17.15 7.25 -3.16
CA MET A 78 -16.77 8.61 -3.54
C MET A 78 -18.04 9.46 -3.62
N VAL A 79 -18.13 10.46 -2.75
CA VAL A 79 -19.25 11.39 -2.61
C VAL A 79 -18.84 12.77 -3.10
N PHE A 80 -19.64 13.38 -3.94
CA PHE A 80 -19.38 14.69 -4.52
C PHE A 80 -20.24 15.75 -3.83
N LEU A 81 -19.62 16.83 -3.35
CA LEU A 81 -20.21 17.85 -2.51
C LEU A 81 -20.30 19.18 -3.25
N SER A 82 -21.52 19.70 -3.42
CA SER A 82 -21.79 21.05 -3.97
C SER A 82 -22.11 22.02 -2.86
N PHE A 83 -21.91 23.32 -3.11
CA PHE A 83 -22.10 24.37 -2.11
C PHE A 83 -23.09 25.43 -2.60
N PRO A 84 -23.82 26.12 -1.67
CA PRO A 84 -24.78 27.15 -2.05
C PRO A 84 -24.16 28.38 -2.74
N ASP A 85 -22.86 28.62 -2.57
CA ASP A 85 -22.10 29.74 -3.15
C ASP A 85 -21.40 29.37 -4.46
N SER A 86 -21.65 28.18 -5.02
CA SER A 86 -21.08 27.72 -6.29
C SER A 86 -22.10 26.94 -7.11
N GLU A 87 -21.96 27.00 -8.44
CA GLU A 87 -22.64 26.14 -9.38
C GLU A 87 -21.57 25.29 -10.09
N PRO A 88 -21.48 23.97 -9.82
CA PRO A 88 -20.44 23.13 -10.36
C PRO A 88 -20.39 23.13 -11.89
N LEU A 89 -19.22 23.30 -12.47
CA LEU A 89 -19.02 23.31 -13.92
C LEU A 89 -18.88 21.89 -14.51
N ASN A 90 -18.48 20.93 -13.69
CA ASN A 90 -18.27 19.53 -14.06
C ASN A 90 -19.34 18.64 -13.42
N ASP A 91 -19.61 17.50 -14.01
CA ASP A 91 -20.46 16.51 -13.35
C ASP A 91 -19.65 15.52 -12.50
N PRO A 92 -20.27 14.82 -11.53
CA PRO A 92 -19.60 13.84 -10.68
C PRO A 92 -18.89 12.69 -11.43
N ALA A 93 -19.38 12.33 -12.62
CA ALA A 93 -18.78 11.26 -13.40
C ALA A 93 -17.48 11.72 -14.08
N GLU A 94 -17.41 12.97 -14.54
CA GLU A 94 -16.21 13.59 -15.07
C GLU A 94 -15.13 13.66 -14.00
N LEU A 95 -15.45 14.20 -12.82
CA LEU A 95 -14.51 14.27 -11.70
C LEU A 95 -14.08 12.88 -11.19
N ALA A 96 -14.98 11.90 -11.20
CA ALA A 96 -14.61 10.53 -10.86
C ALA A 96 -13.62 9.94 -11.87
N ALA A 97 -13.77 10.24 -13.16
CA ALA A 97 -12.89 9.74 -14.22
C ALA A 97 -11.45 10.28 -14.11
N ASP A 98 -11.24 11.41 -13.45
CA ASP A 98 -9.91 11.94 -13.16
C ASP A 98 -9.10 11.03 -12.21
N HIS A 99 -9.78 10.33 -11.33
CA HIS A 99 -9.16 9.53 -10.28
C HIS A 99 -9.21 8.03 -10.56
N PHE A 100 -10.30 7.55 -11.17
CA PHE A 100 -10.54 6.13 -11.41
C PHE A 100 -10.81 5.85 -12.89
N PRO A 101 -10.24 4.75 -13.46
CA PRO A 101 -9.63 3.62 -12.75
C PRO A 101 -8.16 3.79 -12.34
N ALA A 102 -7.49 4.91 -12.64
CA ALA A 102 -6.04 5.08 -12.49
C ALA A 102 -5.54 4.72 -11.08
N THR A 103 -6.20 5.20 -10.03
CA THR A 103 -5.83 4.88 -8.63
C THR A 103 -5.99 3.40 -8.30
N SER A 104 -7.08 2.75 -8.74
CA SER A 104 -7.28 1.31 -8.54
C SER A 104 -6.25 0.48 -9.29
N GLU A 105 -5.89 0.89 -10.49
CA GLU A 105 -4.85 0.24 -11.29
C GLU A 105 -3.45 0.42 -10.68
N PHE A 106 -3.15 1.59 -10.13
CA PHE A 106 -1.91 1.84 -9.39
C PHE A 106 -1.74 0.80 -8.29
N PHE A 107 -2.72 0.66 -7.40
CA PHE A 107 -2.65 -0.29 -6.29
C PHE A 107 -2.68 -1.75 -6.75
N SER A 108 -3.43 -2.07 -7.78
CA SER A 108 -3.44 -3.42 -8.36
C SER A 108 -2.05 -3.80 -8.87
N ARG A 109 -1.38 -2.89 -9.60
CA ARG A 109 0.00 -3.11 -10.08
C ARG A 109 1.00 -3.18 -8.94
N ALA A 110 0.98 -2.22 -8.01
CA ALA A 110 1.90 -2.15 -6.88
C ALA A 110 1.81 -3.40 -5.98
N SER A 111 0.63 -4.01 -5.88
CA SER A 111 0.37 -5.22 -5.09
C SER A 111 0.55 -6.53 -5.86
N TYR A 112 0.96 -6.50 -7.12
CA TYR A 112 1.03 -7.68 -7.99
C TYR A 112 -0.32 -8.40 -8.15
N GLY A 113 -1.42 -7.64 -8.18
CA GLY A 113 -2.79 -8.13 -8.26
C GLY A 113 -3.33 -8.74 -6.97
N ARG A 114 -2.63 -8.62 -5.84
CA ARG A 114 -3.08 -9.16 -4.54
C ARG A 114 -4.15 -8.31 -3.87
N PHE A 115 -4.16 -7.02 -4.17
CA PHE A 115 -5.11 -6.06 -3.65
C PHE A 115 -5.96 -5.46 -4.77
N THR A 116 -7.23 -5.22 -4.46
CA THR A 116 -8.17 -4.56 -5.36
C THR A 116 -8.91 -3.48 -4.59
N LEU A 117 -8.82 -2.25 -5.06
CA LEU A 117 -9.63 -1.13 -4.60
C LEU A 117 -10.86 -1.02 -5.50
N ARG A 118 -12.05 -1.29 -4.96
CA ARG A 118 -13.33 -1.19 -5.66
C ARG A 118 -13.99 0.14 -5.30
N THR A 119 -14.18 0.99 -6.29
CA THR A 119 -14.73 2.32 -6.07
C THR A 119 -16.19 2.38 -6.51
N HIS A 120 -17.04 2.93 -5.65
CA HIS A 120 -18.44 3.19 -5.86
C HIS A 120 -18.66 4.70 -5.88
N THR A 121 -18.77 5.28 -7.05
CA THR A 121 -18.92 6.73 -7.23
C THR A 121 -20.39 7.12 -7.22
N GLN A 122 -20.75 8.12 -6.42
CA GLN A 122 -22.06 8.76 -6.52
C GLN A 122 -22.17 9.53 -7.84
N ARG A 123 -23.34 9.56 -8.43
CA ARG A 123 -23.58 10.17 -9.75
C ARG A 123 -24.23 11.54 -9.68
N VAL A 124 -24.51 11.98 -8.49
CA VAL A 124 -25.21 13.26 -8.25
C VAL A 124 -24.46 14.03 -7.17
N TRP A 125 -24.54 15.33 -7.27
CA TRP A 125 -24.03 16.23 -6.25
C TRP A 125 -24.85 16.09 -4.96
N THR A 126 -24.17 16.03 -3.83
CA THR A 126 -24.76 16.11 -2.50
C THR A 126 -24.63 17.55 -2.03
N PRO A 127 -25.77 18.27 -1.83
CA PRO A 127 -25.72 19.67 -1.46
C PRO A 127 -25.30 19.84 0.01
N MET A 128 -24.27 20.64 0.23
CA MET A 128 -23.82 21.04 1.55
C MET A 128 -24.76 22.11 2.16
N PRO A 129 -24.94 22.10 3.49
CA PRO A 129 -25.87 23.03 4.15
C PRO A 129 -25.36 24.48 4.25
N LYS A 130 -24.07 24.72 4.01
CA LYS A 130 -23.41 26.02 4.13
C LYS A 130 -22.59 26.32 2.89
N GLU A 131 -22.32 27.61 2.66
CA GLU A 131 -21.38 28.09 1.66
C GLU A 131 -19.96 27.49 1.86
N SER A 132 -19.24 27.28 0.79
CA SER A 132 -17.86 26.74 0.83
C SER A 132 -16.94 27.64 1.68
N SER A 133 -17.11 28.96 1.55
CA SER A 133 -16.39 29.99 2.30
C SER A 133 -16.58 29.90 3.81
N ALA A 134 -17.69 29.31 4.28
CA ALA A 134 -17.98 29.17 5.72
C ALA A 134 -17.15 28.07 6.39
N TYR A 135 -16.49 27.20 5.62
CA TYR A 135 -15.67 26.10 6.15
C TYR A 135 -14.19 26.45 6.26
N ASP A 136 -13.74 27.57 5.68
CA ASP A 136 -12.33 28.04 5.70
C ASP A 136 -11.34 26.95 5.30
N ILE A 137 -11.65 26.27 4.17
CA ILE A 137 -10.86 25.13 3.64
C ILE A 137 -9.50 25.64 3.16
N ARG A 138 -8.42 25.16 3.78
CA ARG A 138 -7.04 25.53 3.44
C ARG A 138 -6.05 24.49 3.95
N ARG A 139 -4.81 24.53 3.48
CA ARG A 139 -3.76 23.59 3.87
C ARG A 139 -3.67 23.39 5.40
N ASP A 140 -3.49 24.48 6.17
CA ASP A 140 -3.42 24.45 7.63
C ASP A 140 -4.80 24.72 8.26
N TRP A 141 -5.74 23.85 7.90
CA TRP A 141 -7.14 23.95 8.23
C TRP A 141 -7.42 23.78 9.73
N ASP A 142 -8.11 24.71 10.32
CA ASP A 142 -8.53 24.62 11.73
C ASP A 142 -9.31 23.34 12.03
N ALA A 143 -8.96 22.67 13.13
CA ALA A 143 -9.56 21.38 13.48
C ALA A 143 -11.09 21.46 13.73
N GLY A 144 -11.58 22.58 14.28
CA GLY A 144 -13.00 22.81 14.53
C GLY A 144 -13.79 23.00 13.23
N GLN A 145 -13.25 23.82 12.31
CA GLN A 145 -13.81 24.05 10.97
C GLN A 145 -13.84 22.75 10.15
N ARG A 146 -12.73 22.02 10.17
CA ARG A 146 -12.62 20.71 9.52
C ARG A 146 -13.64 19.71 10.07
N ALA A 147 -13.79 19.65 11.39
CA ALA A 147 -14.79 18.78 12.01
C ALA A 147 -16.23 19.19 11.67
N ALA A 148 -16.49 20.50 11.50
CA ALA A 148 -17.80 21.00 11.06
C ALA A 148 -18.09 20.57 9.62
N TYR A 149 -17.13 20.75 8.71
CA TYR A 149 -17.22 20.30 7.32
C TYR A 149 -17.54 18.79 7.23
N LEU A 150 -16.77 17.97 7.94
CA LEU A 150 -16.94 16.51 7.88
C LEU A 150 -18.31 16.07 8.43
N ARG A 151 -18.79 16.68 9.52
CA ARG A 151 -20.13 16.39 10.04
C ARG A 151 -21.21 16.76 9.05
N ASP A 152 -21.09 17.95 8.46
CA ASP A 152 -22.09 18.45 7.50
C ASP A 152 -22.08 17.58 6.22
N ALA A 153 -20.88 17.19 5.73
CA ALA A 153 -20.71 16.36 4.53
C ALA A 153 -21.27 14.93 4.72
N ILE A 154 -20.89 14.26 5.81
CA ILE A 154 -21.38 12.92 6.11
C ILE A 154 -22.89 12.96 6.37
N GLY A 155 -23.39 13.94 7.16
CA GLY A 155 -24.82 14.08 7.41
C GLY A 155 -25.64 14.39 6.16
N ALA A 156 -25.09 15.13 5.18
CA ALA A 156 -25.75 15.37 3.91
C ALA A 156 -25.79 14.12 3.01
N ALA A 157 -24.76 13.28 3.09
CA ALA A 157 -24.68 12.06 2.29
C ALA A 157 -25.46 10.87 2.90
N ASP A 158 -25.76 10.88 4.19
CA ASP A 158 -26.33 9.77 4.96
C ASP A 158 -27.62 9.20 4.34
N ALA A 159 -28.49 10.06 3.80
CA ALA A 159 -29.73 9.61 3.16
C ALA A 159 -29.55 8.83 1.85
N SER A 160 -28.36 8.91 1.23
CA SER A 160 -28.06 8.35 -0.10
C SER A 160 -26.93 7.31 -0.09
N VAL A 161 -26.17 7.24 0.99
CA VAL A 161 -25.00 6.38 1.14
C VAL A 161 -25.13 5.55 2.40
N ASP A 162 -25.19 4.24 2.28
CA ASP A 162 -25.05 3.29 3.39
C ASP A 162 -23.55 3.09 3.67
N PHE A 163 -23.02 3.85 4.63
CA PHE A 163 -21.61 3.86 4.97
C PHE A 163 -21.11 2.52 5.54
N SER A 164 -21.99 1.67 6.07
CA SER A 164 -21.62 0.36 6.60
C SER A 164 -21.04 -0.59 5.53
N ARG A 165 -21.23 -0.27 4.26
CA ARG A 165 -20.78 -1.07 3.12
C ARG A 165 -19.35 -0.73 2.65
N TYR A 166 -18.74 0.30 3.20
CA TYR A 166 -17.49 0.84 2.67
C TYR A 166 -16.37 0.86 3.70
N ASP A 167 -15.19 0.51 3.27
CA ASP A 167 -13.95 0.57 4.06
C ASP A 167 -13.30 1.96 4.01
N ILE A 168 -13.57 2.72 2.92
CA ILE A 168 -12.93 4.02 2.63
C ILE A 168 -13.99 5.01 2.16
N VAL A 169 -13.89 6.24 2.64
CA VAL A 169 -14.76 7.36 2.23
C VAL A 169 -13.92 8.46 1.60
N TYR A 170 -14.21 8.80 0.35
CA TYR A 170 -13.70 9.97 -0.35
C TYR A 170 -14.80 11.04 -0.41
N LEU A 171 -14.49 12.25 0.04
CA LEU A 171 -15.35 13.42 -0.08
C LEU A 171 -14.70 14.39 -1.06
N VAL A 172 -15.29 14.51 -2.23
CA VAL A 172 -14.82 15.37 -3.32
C VAL A 172 -15.65 16.64 -3.32
N ALA A 173 -15.03 17.77 -3.02
CA ALA A 173 -15.70 19.07 -3.09
C ALA A 173 -15.78 19.55 -4.55
N ASP A 174 -16.79 20.36 -4.84
CA ASP A 174 -16.85 21.13 -6.07
C ASP A 174 -15.56 21.96 -6.23
N PRO A 175 -14.73 21.67 -7.26
CA PRO A 175 -13.45 22.35 -7.45
C PRO A 175 -13.56 23.84 -7.81
N ASP A 176 -14.75 24.27 -8.23
CA ASP A 176 -15.03 25.64 -8.66
C ASP A 176 -15.57 26.51 -7.50
N ALA A 177 -15.86 25.91 -6.33
CA ALA A 177 -16.38 26.63 -5.20
C ALA A 177 -15.34 27.62 -4.61
N PRO A 178 -15.72 28.88 -4.35
CA PRO A 178 -14.77 29.94 -4.04
C PRO A 178 -14.02 29.77 -2.71
N GLY A 179 -14.56 28.97 -1.79
CA GLY A 179 -13.95 28.66 -0.48
C GLY A 179 -13.12 27.39 -0.47
N VAL A 180 -12.87 26.75 -1.63
CA VAL A 180 -12.09 25.52 -1.74
C VAL A 180 -10.65 25.82 -2.16
N ASP A 181 -9.69 25.40 -1.33
CA ASP A 181 -8.25 25.48 -1.60
C ASP A 181 -7.72 24.08 -1.94
N SER A 182 -7.21 23.90 -3.16
CA SER A 182 -6.66 22.62 -3.63
C SER A 182 -5.55 22.05 -2.75
N ASP A 183 -4.76 22.92 -2.13
CA ASP A 183 -3.68 22.52 -1.21
C ASP A 183 -4.19 21.86 0.09
N ALA A 184 -5.51 21.84 0.30
CA ALA A 184 -6.13 21.24 1.48
C ALA A 184 -6.46 19.75 1.33
N THR A 185 -6.27 19.15 0.15
CA THR A 185 -6.47 17.71 -0.07
C THR A 185 -5.63 16.90 0.92
N LYS A 186 -6.28 16.00 1.67
CA LYS A 186 -5.63 15.18 2.69
C LYS A 186 -6.50 14.07 3.26
N VAL A 187 -5.86 13.11 3.93
CA VAL A 187 -6.55 12.20 4.85
C VAL A 187 -6.77 12.89 6.19
N VAL A 188 -8.01 12.88 6.65
CA VAL A 188 -8.38 13.36 7.99
C VAL A 188 -8.62 12.17 8.89
N ASN A 189 -7.74 11.97 9.86
CA ASN A 189 -7.97 11.03 10.97
C ASN A 189 -8.83 11.73 12.03
N LEU A 190 -9.91 11.06 12.45
CA LEU A 190 -10.83 11.59 13.44
C LEU A 190 -10.41 11.16 14.85
N ASP A 191 -10.20 12.12 15.76
CA ASP A 191 -9.90 11.84 17.18
C ASP A 191 -11.03 11.04 17.83
N LYS A 192 -12.25 11.34 17.44
CA LYS A 192 -13.46 10.60 17.80
C LYS A 192 -14.14 10.13 16.51
N PRO A 193 -14.28 8.82 16.32
CA PRO A 193 -15.02 8.28 15.18
C PRO A 193 -16.43 8.86 15.10
N MET A 194 -16.92 9.04 13.88
CA MET A 194 -18.33 9.34 13.64
C MET A 194 -19.10 8.02 13.49
N GLU A 195 -20.18 7.87 14.21
CA GLU A 195 -21.07 6.71 14.08
C GLU A 195 -22.19 7.03 13.10
N VAL A 196 -22.27 6.27 12.02
CA VAL A 196 -23.28 6.39 10.96
C VAL A 196 -23.61 4.97 10.48
N ASP A 197 -24.85 4.65 10.25
CA ASP A 197 -25.34 3.32 9.79
C ASP A 197 -24.83 2.14 10.65
N GLY A 198 -24.59 2.37 11.93
CA GLY A 198 -24.06 1.36 12.85
C GLY A 198 -22.58 1.02 12.61
N THR A 199 -21.86 1.83 11.84
CA THR A 199 -20.43 1.72 11.62
C THR A 199 -19.67 2.96 12.08
N GLU A 200 -18.40 2.79 12.44
CA GLU A 200 -17.52 3.89 12.83
C GLU A 200 -16.69 4.39 11.64
N ILE A 201 -16.87 5.64 11.25
CA ILE A 201 -15.99 6.34 10.32
C ILE A 201 -14.84 6.94 11.12
N ARG A 202 -13.65 6.36 11.00
CA ARG A 202 -12.44 6.77 11.72
C ARG A 202 -11.57 7.74 10.94
N ARG A 203 -11.70 7.76 9.62
CA ARG A 203 -11.00 8.66 8.71
C ARG A 203 -11.76 8.87 7.43
N VAL A 204 -11.45 9.99 6.80
CA VAL A 204 -12.04 10.39 5.52
C VAL A 204 -10.92 10.98 4.67
N VAL A 205 -10.92 10.70 3.39
CA VAL A 205 -10.08 11.41 2.41
C VAL A 205 -10.89 12.60 1.90
N THR A 206 -10.43 13.80 2.16
CA THR A 206 -10.98 15.02 1.58
C THR A 206 -10.22 15.39 0.32
N VAL A 207 -10.94 15.55 -0.78
CA VAL A 207 -10.37 15.85 -2.11
C VAL A 207 -10.86 17.23 -2.52
N PHE A 208 -9.95 18.17 -2.65
CA PHE A 208 -10.17 19.56 -3.00
C PHE A 208 -9.45 19.94 -4.31
N GLU A 209 -9.00 18.93 -5.04
CA GLU A 209 -8.27 19.13 -6.29
C GLU A 209 -9.08 19.93 -7.29
N ARG A 210 -8.35 20.73 -8.08
CA ARG A 210 -8.90 21.35 -9.29
C ARG A 210 -9.17 20.29 -10.35
N HIS A 211 -9.82 20.66 -11.42
CA HIS A 211 -10.03 19.80 -12.58
C HIS A 211 -9.16 20.28 -13.76
N PRO A 212 -8.26 19.46 -14.32
CA PRO A 212 -7.87 18.11 -13.86
C PRO A 212 -7.02 18.18 -12.59
N PRO A 213 -7.08 17.13 -11.76
CA PRO A 213 -6.31 17.05 -10.53
C PRO A 213 -4.84 16.74 -10.76
N ASP A 214 -4.05 16.92 -9.72
CA ASP A 214 -2.68 16.47 -9.70
C ASP A 214 -2.55 14.97 -9.89
N ARG A 215 -1.54 14.57 -10.67
CA ARG A 215 -1.23 13.16 -10.93
C ARG A 215 -0.97 12.40 -9.63
N ASN A 216 -1.57 11.22 -9.49
CA ASN A 216 -1.41 10.31 -8.35
C ASN A 216 -1.82 10.87 -6.97
N VAL A 217 -2.42 12.05 -6.88
CA VAL A 217 -2.82 12.63 -5.59
C VAL A 217 -3.68 11.66 -4.78
N LEU A 218 -4.68 11.03 -5.41
CA LEU A 218 -5.55 10.10 -4.71
C LEU A 218 -4.85 8.78 -4.35
N ALA A 219 -3.82 8.35 -5.09
CA ALA A 219 -2.98 7.21 -4.73
C ALA A 219 -2.12 7.54 -3.49
N HIS A 220 -1.56 8.75 -3.41
CA HIS A 220 -0.83 9.25 -2.24
C HIS A 220 -1.74 9.27 -1.00
N GLU A 221 -2.88 9.94 -1.07
CA GLU A 221 -3.81 10.05 0.06
C GLU A 221 -4.35 8.67 0.50
N THR A 222 -4.63 7.78 -0.45
CA THR A 222 -5.03 6.42 -0.13
C THR A 222 -3.89 5.62 0.55
N GLY A 223 -2.64 5.93 0.26
CA GLY A 223 -1.46 5.39 0.97
C GLY A 223 -1.53 5.68 2.48
N HIS A 224 -1.95 6.89 2.86
CA HIS A 224 -2.17 7.23 4.27
C HIS A 224 -3.34 6.46 4.90
N VAL A 225 -4.38 6.16 4.13
CA VAL A 225 -5.45 5.26 4.61
C VAL A 225 -4.89 3.89 4.96
N PHE A 226 -3.81 3.45 4.33
CA PHE A 226 -3.10 2.20 4.62
C PHE A 226 -1.93 2.36 5.60
N ASP A 227 -1.94 3.40 6.43
CA ASP A 227 -0.90 3.63 7.46
C ASP A 227 0.51 3.85 6.88
N LEU A 228 0.64 4.41 5.67
CA LEU A 228 1.92 4.82 5.10
C LEU A 228 2.23 6.28 5.48
N PRO A 229 3.48 6.61 5.85
CA PRO A 229 3.89 7.97 6.18
C PRO A 229 4.14 8.82 4.93
N ASP A 230 4.09 10.16 5.08
CA ASP A 230 4.76 11.06 4.16
C ASP A 230 6.26 10.81 4.18
N LEU A 231 6.86 10.74 3.01
CA LEU A 231 8.31 10.57 2.84
C LEU A 231 9.00 11.86 2.43
N TYR A 232 8.25 12.89 2.05
CA TYR A 232 8.83 14.20 1.76
C TYR A 232 9.34 14.87 3.06
N ARG A 233 10.24 15.82 2.90
CA ARG A 233 10.68 16.69 3.98
C ARG A 233 9.73 17.87 4.11
N ARG A 234 9.16 18.10 5.30
CA ARG A 234 8.42 19.33 5.57
C ARG A 234 9.28 20.32 6.35
N PRO A 235 9.90 21.33 5.70
CA PRO A 235 10.67 22.33 6.40
C PRO A 235 9.77 23.11 7.38
N ALA A 236 10.29 23.40 8.58
CA ALA A 236 9.54 24.09 9.63
C ALA A 236 9.06 25.50 9.22
N ASP A 237 9.81 26.16 8.32
CA ASP A 237 9.49 27.49 7.79
C ASP A 237 8.72 27.43 6.45
N GLY A 238 8.39 26.23 5.97
CA GLY A 238 7.73 25.98 4.68
C GLY A 238 8.57 26.33 3.45
N LYS A 239 9.86 26.63 3.63
CA LYS A 239 10.78 27.03 2.56
C LYS A 239 11.76 25.90 2.25
N GLY A 240 12.23 25.88 1.01
CA GLY A 240 13.18 24.89 0.53
C GLY A 240 12.50 23.71 -0.13
N ASP A 241 13.31 22.74 -0.47
CA ASP A 241 12.91 21.60 -1.25
C ASP A 241 12.28 20.50 -0.37
N TRP A 242 11.13 19.98 -0.78
CA TRP A 242 10.39 18.97 -0.01
C TRP A 242 10.80 17.55 -0.41
N ASP A 243 11.29 17.36 -1.64
CA ASP A 243 11.55 16.05 -2.22
C ASP A 243 12.94 15.47 -1.89
N THR A 244 13.68 16.12 -0.96
CA THR A 244 15.09 15.83 -0.66
C THR A 244 15.36 14.47 -0.03
N HIS A 245 14.36 13.80 0.54
CA HIS A 245 14.53 12.49 1.20
C HIS A 245 14.45 11.32 0.24
N VAL A 246 13.51 11.35 -0.69
CA VAL A 246 13.24 10.20 -1.57
C VAL A 246 13.11 10.56 -3.04
N GLY A 247 13.06 11.85 -3.40
CA GLY A 247 12.93 12.28 -4.78
C GLY A 247 11.75 11.63 -5.50
N ASP A 248 12.02 11.08 -6.67
CA ASP A 248 11.02 10.46 -7.55
C ASP A 248 10.54 9.06 -7.10
N TRP A 249 11.11 8.44 -6.04
CA TRP A 249 11.15 6.99 -5.88
C TRP A 249 9.98 6.33 -5.14
N ASP A 250 9.01 7.09 -4.65
CA ASP A 250 7.79 6.56 -4.01
C ASP A 250 6.69 7.62 -4.03
N VAL A 251 5.46 7.24 -4.32
CA VAL A 251 4.32 8.16 -4.36
C VAL A 251 4.09 8.86 -3.02
N MET A 252 4.50 8.26 -1.91
CA MET A 252 4.40 8.89 -0.58
C MET A 252 5.46 9.98 -0.37
N GLY A 253 6.48 10.08 -1.23
CA GLY A 253 7.42 11.19 -1.29
C GLY A 253 6.91 12.30 -2.18
N SER A 254 6.53 11.96 -3.41
CA SER A 254 5.98 12.92 -4.35
C SER A 254 5.00 12.25 -5.31
N GLN A 255 3.81 12.81 -5.39
CA GLN A 255 2.79 12.38 -6.37
C GLN A 255 3.24 12.66 -7.82
N PHE A 256 4.19 13.57 -8.01
CA PHE A 256 4.75 13.94 -9.32
C PHE A 256 5.99 13.16 -9.72
N GLY A 257 6.50 12.28 -8.85
CA GLY A 257 7.70 11.49 -9.10
C GLY A 257 7.65 10.70 -10.40
N LEU A 258 8.81 10.49 -11.02
CA LEU A 258 8.96 9.72 -12.27
C LEU A 258 8.93 8.20 -12.04
N SER A 259 9.15 7.77 -10.80
CA SER A 259 9.19 6.37 -10.38
C SER A 259 8.30 6.15 -9.14
N PRO A 260 6.99 6.48 -9.21
CA PRO A 260 6.11 6.58 -8.05
C PRO A 260 5.69 5.24 -7.45
N ASP A 261 6.11 4.09 -7.98
CA ASP A 261 5.77 2.80 -7.37
C ASP A 261 6.30 2.73 -5.94
N LEU A 262 5.53 2.12 -5.04
CA LEU A 262 5.88 2.02 -3.64
C LEU A 262 7.21 1.26 -3.42
N PHE A 263 8.00 1.70 -2.46
CA PHE A 263 9.18 0.97 -2.00
C PHE A 263 8.84 -0.48 -1.61
N GLY A 264 9.76 -1.39 -1.82
CA GLY A 264 9.63 -2.79 -1.40
C GLY A 264 9.33 -2.94 0.10
N TRP A 265 9.82 -2.01 0.93
CA TRP A 265 9.48 -1.96 2.36
C TRP A 265 8.00 -1.66 2.60
N HIS A 266 7.42 -0.69 1.89
CA HIS A 266 5.98 -0.39 1.94
C HIS A 266 5.17 -1.61 1.47
N LYS A 267 5.55 -2.22 0.35
CA LYS A 267 4.89 -3.44 -0.15
C LYS A 267 4.96 -4.59 0.87
N TRP A 268 6.08 -4.72 1.61
CA TRP A 268 6.20 -5.70 2.69
C TRP A 268 5.29 -5.35 3.87
N LYS A 269 5.25 -4.09 4.30
CA LYS A 269 4.34 -3.61 5.36
C LYS A 269 2.88 -3.89 5.02
N LEU A 270 2.48 -3.66 3.79
CA LEU A 270 1.11 -3.87 3.30
C LEU A 270 0.76 -5.37 3.11
N GLY A 271 1.75 -6.27 3.22
CA GLY A 271 1.56 -7.71 3.02
C GLY A 271 1.59 -8.15 1.56
N TRP A 272 2.00 -7.28 0.65
CA TRP A 272 2.10 -7.57 -0.78
C TRP A 272 3.40 -8.31 -1.15
N LEU A 273 4.44 -8.19 -0.34
CA LEU A 273 5.61 -9.07 -0.36
C LEU A 273 5.54 -10.03 0.83
N SER A 274 5.77 -11.31 0.56
CA SER A 274 5.90 -12.35 1.58
C SER A 274 7.34 -12.45 2.10
N GLY A 275 7.53 -13.06 3.26
CA GLY A 275 8.88 -13.29 3.81
C GLY A 275 9.81 -14.07 2.89
N ALA A 276 9.27 -14.90 1.99
CA ALA A 276 10.06 -15.64 1.00
C ALA A 276 10.70 -14.74 -0.08
N GLN A 277 10.16 -13.52 -0.24
CA GLN A 277 10.65 -12.53 -1.21
C GLN A 277 11.62 -11.53 -0.59
N ILE A 278 11.95 -11.70 0.70
CA ILE A 278 12.82 -10.83 1.47
C ILE A 278 14.11 -11.56 1.82
N ALA A 279 15.24 -11.02 1.41
CA ALA A 279 16.56 -11.50 1.82
C ALA A 279 17.04 -10.73 3.06
N CYS A 280 16.90 -11.30 4.25
CA CYS A 280 17.48 -10.72 5.45
C CYS A 280 18.98 -11.06 5.51
N VAL A 281 19.82 -10.06 5.34
CA VAL A 281 21.29 -10.21 5.32
C VAL A 281 21.85 -10.05 6.73
N GLN A 282 22.45 -11.11 7.24
CA GLN A 282 23.01 -11.21 8.59
C GLN A 282 24.44 -11.74 8.57
N GLY A 283 25.13 -11.57 9.69
CA GLY A 283 26.53 -12.00 9.84
C GLY A 283 27.51 -10.99 9.28
N THR A 284 28.79 -11.38 9.17
CA THR A 284 29.89 -10.48 8.77
C THR A 284 30.41 -10.73 7.37
N GLY A 285 30.00 -11.84 6.74
CA GLY A 285 30.46 -12.22 5.42
C GLY A 285 29.59 -11.66 4.30
N PRO A 286 30.14 -11.49 3.09
CA PRO A 286 29.38 -11.05 1.93
C PRO A 286 28.30 -12.07 1.54
N ARG A 287 27.14 -11.60 1.15
CA ARG A 287 26.02 -12.39 0.63
C ARG A 287 25.70 -11.96 -0.80
N MET A 288 25.56 -12.94 -1.68
CA MET A 288 25.02 -12.70 -3.03
C MET A 288 23.50 -12.82 -2.96
N VAL A 289 22.80 -11.85 -3.52
CA VAL A 289 21.33 -11.82 -3.63
C VAL A 289 20.97 -11.43 -5.05
N THR A 290 20.07 -12.18 -5.67
CA THR A 290 19.48 -11.79 -6.96
C THR A 290 18.15 -11.12 -6.72
N LEU A 291 18.05 -9.86 -7.10
CA LEU A 291 16.86 -9.00 -6.91
C LEU A 291 16.09 -8.87 -8.23
N GLU A 292 14.85 -9.28 -8.24
CA GLU A 292 13.90 -8.90 -9.30
C GLU A 292 13.43 -7.46 -9.06
N ALA A 293 13.24 -6.70 -10.13
CA ALA A 293 12.75 -5.32 -10.02
C ALA A 293 11.36 -5.27 -9.34
N THR A 294 11.19 -4.36 -8.38
CA THR A 294 9.95 -4.24 -7.57
C THR A 294 8.73 -3.84 -8.39
N ASP A 295 8.91 -3.20 -9.54
CA ASP A 295 7.88 -2.79 -10.49
C ASP A 295 7.53 -3.86 -11.54
N ALA A 296 8.38 -4.91 -11.68
CA ALA A 296 8.13 -5.99 -12.63
C ALA A 296 6.96 -6.87 -12.16
N GLN A 297 6.00 -7.11 -13.04
CA GLN A 297 4.90 -8.03 -12.77
C GLN A 297 5.35 -9.49 -12.97
N PRO A 298 4.87 -10.43 -12.13
CA PRO A 298 5.18 -11.85 -12.34
C PRO A 298 4.54 -12.34 -13.64
N ALA A 299 5.24 -13.19 -14.37
CA ALA A 299 4.60 -13.92 -15.45
C ALA A 299 3.51 -14.85 -14.89
N ALA A 300 2.45 -15.08 -15.65
CA ALA A 300 1.36 -15.94 -15.22
C ALA A 300 1.86 -17.33 -14.80
N GLY A 301 1.50 -17.77 -13.59
CA GLY A 301 1.89 -19.08 -13.05
C GLY A 301 3.32 -19.12 -12.48
N THR A 302 4.06 -18.02 -12.42
CA THR A 302 5.36 -17.96 -11.76
C THR A 302 5.25 -17.37 -10.34
N THR A 303 6.14 -17.81 -9.46
CA THR A 303 6.31 -17.19 -8.14
C THR A 303 7.29 -16.03 -8.25
N LEU A 304 7.04 -14.96 -7.51
CA LEU A 304 7.99 -13.86 -7.40
C LEU A 304 9.27 -14.33 -6.72
N GLY A 305 10.42 -13.95 -7.27
CA GLY A 305 11.73 -14.11 -6.64
C GLY A 305 11.96 -13.10 -5.52
N THR A 306 13.21 -12.99 -5.05
CA THR A 306 13.58 -11.99 -4.05
C THR A 306 13.45 -10.59 -4.64
N ARG A 307 12.79 -9.69 -3.91
CA ARG A 307 12.53 -8.31 -4.34
C ARG A 307 13.13 -7.26 -3.42
N LEU A 308 13.44 -7.66 -2.20
CA LEU A 308 13.99 -6.77 -1.19
C LEU A 308 15.07 -7.49 -0.39
N ALA A 309 16.25 -6.89 -0.30
CA ALA A 309 17.26 -7.30 0.67
C ALA A 309 17.31 -6.27 1.81
N VAL A 310 17.49 -6.76 3.03
CA VAL A 310 17.46 -5.91 4.24
C VAL A 310 18.68 -6.21 5.10
N VAL A 311 19.36 -5.15 5.53
CA VAL A 311 20.48 -5.21 6.48
C VAL A 311 20.11 -4.42 7.73
N ARG A 312 20.12 -5.05 8.89
CA ARG A 312 19.88 -4.34 10.15
C ARG A 312 21.08 -3.47 10.51
N THR A 313 20.84 -2.19 10.77
CA THR A 313 21.89 -1.21 11.09
C THR A 313 21.79 -0.67 12.53
N GLY A 314 20.68 -0.94 13.20
CA GLY A 314 20.44 -0.53 14.57
C GLY A 314 19.17 -1.17 15.15
N PRO A 315 18.81 -0.86 16.40
CA PRO A 315 17.60 -1.37 17.02
C PRO A 315 16.33 -0.96 16.25
N ASP A 316 16.31 0.27 15.71
CA ASP A 316 15.14 0.85 15.05
C ASP A 316 15.47 1.29 13.61
N SER A 317 16.53 0.74 13.01
CA SER A 317 16.97 1.13 11.67
C SER A 317 17.45 -0.04 10.84
N VAL A 318 17.19 0.04 9.54
CA VAL A 318 17.68 -0.88 8.52
C VAL A 318 18.12 -0.13 7.28
N LEU A 319 18.94 -0.79 6.46
CA LEU A 319 19.08 -0.49 5.04
C LEU A 319 18.22 -1.47 4.26
N ALA A 320 17.47 -0.95 3.35
CA ALA A 320 16.70 -1.69 2.36
C ALA A 320 17.36 -1.51 0.98
N ILE A 321 17.40 -2.58 0.21
CA ILE A 321 18.08 -2.66 -1.08
C ILE A 321 17.13 -3.37 -2.02
N GLU A 322 16.73 -2.71 -3.10
CA GLU A 322 15.80 -3.24 -4.10
C GLU A 322 16.24 -2.87 -5.52
N ALA A 323 15.78 -3.61 -6.50
CA ALA A 323 15.96 -3.23 -7.89
C ALA A 323 14.76 -2.41 -8.37
N ARG A 324 15.04 -1.32 -9.08
CA ARG A 324 14.04 -0.46 -9.75
C ARG A 324 14.21 -0.58 -11.25
N GLY A 325 13.12 -0.82 -11.96
CA GLY A 325 13.07 -0.92 -13.41
C GLY A 325 12.23 0.19 -14.02
N ARG A 326 11.92 0.04 -15.31
CA ARG A 326 11.10 0.97 -16.10
C ARG A 326 9.76 0.36 -16.48
N ALA A 327 9.11 -0.36 -15.55
CA ALA A 327 7.83 -1.00 -15.80
C ALA A 327 6.69 -0.35 -15.02
N GLY A 328 5.46 -0.50 -15.52
CA GLY A 328 4.25 -0.05 -14.82
C GLY A 328 4.27 1.43 -14.48
N SER A 329 4.16 1.75 -13.20
CA SER A 329 4.15 3.13 -12.70
C SER A 329 5.50 3.83 -12.83
N ASN A 330 6.59 3.08 -13.07
CA ASN A 330 7.96 3.61 -13.21
C ASN A 330 8.40 3.79 -14.67
N ALA A 331 7.48 3.73 -15.64
CA ALA A 331 7.83 3.82 -17.07
C ALA A 331 8.59 5.11 -17.43
N ASP A 332 8.37 6.18 -16.69
CA ASP A 332 8.98 7.48 -16.90
C ASP A 332 10.30 7.69 -16.15
N THR A 333 10.76 6.73 -15.35
CA THR A 333 12.00 6.89 -14.59
C THR A 333 13.19 7.18 -15.50
N CYS A 334 14.11 8.03 -15.04
CA CYS A 334 15.32 8.36 -15.76
C CYS A 334 16.33 7.24 -15.78
N THR A 335 16.48 6.59 -14.64
CA THR A 335 17.47 5.57 -14.36
C THR A 335 16.81 4.30 -13.86
N GLU A 336 17.47 3.19 -14.02
CA GLU A 336 17.13 1.90 -13.46
C GLU A 336 18.38 1.30 -12.81
N GLY A 337 18.19 0.48 -11.79
CA GLY A 337 19.32 -0.12 -11.09
C GLY A 337 18.96 -0.57 -9.70
N VAL A 338 19.97 -0.71 -8.85
CA VAL A 338 19.81 -1.13 -7.47
C VAL A 338 19.75 0.09 -6.55
N LEU A 339 18.57 0.34 -6.01
CA LEU A 339 18.31 1.45 -5.11
C LEU A 339 18.57 1.03 -3.66
N VAL A 340 19.28 1.87 -2.92
CA VAL A 340 19.56 1.69 -1.50
C VAL A 340 18.89 2.81 -0.70
N TYR A 341 18.19 2.48 0.37
CA TYR A 341 17.57 3.48 1.23
C TYR A 341 17.58 3.08 2.69
N ARG A 342 17.56 4.07 3.57
CA ARG A 342 17.50 3.91 5.02
C ARG A 342 16.08 3.97 5.50
N ILE A 343 15.75 3.15 6.49
CA ILE A 343 14.48 3.22 7.19
C ILE A 343 14.76 3.45 8.67
N ARG A 344 14.07 4.45 9.22
CA ARG A 344 14.13 4.83 10.64
C ARG A 344 12.75 4.63 11.27
N GLY A 345 12.60 3.57 12.04
CA GLY A 345 11.31 3.20 12.67
C GLY A 345 10.81 4.21 13.70
N THR A 346 11.67 5.09 14.21
CA THR A 346 11.32 6.14 15.19
C THR A 346 11.01 7.49 14.57
N ALA A 347 11.30 7.69 13.28
CA ALA A 347 10.97 8.94 12.60
C ALA A 347 9.47 8.96 12.23
N ALA A 348 8.85 10.12 12.45
CA ALA A 348 7.46 10.34 12.10
C ALA A 348 7.29 10.68 10.61
N SER A 349 6.04 10.67 10.15
CA SER A 349 5.62 11.18 8.84
C SER A 349 6.18 12.58 8.61
N GLY A 350 6.85 12.83 7.47
CA GLY A 350 7.49 14.10 7.14
C GLY A 350 8.87 14.36 7.77
N ASP A 351 9.36 13.47 8.66
CA ASP A 351 10.65 13.59 9.35
C ASP A 351 11.73 12.64 8.79
N GLY A 352 11.61 12.21 7.55
CA GLY A 352 12.53 11.28 6.89
C GLY A 352 12.49 9.86 7.46
N PRO A 353 11.32 9.23 7.57
CA PRO A 353 11.22 7.81 7.95
C PRO A 353 11.89 6.90 6.92
N VAL A 354 12.00 7.35 5.67
CA VAL A 354 12.80 6.76 4.61
C VAL A 354 13.73 7.83 4.02
N GLU A 355 14.98 7.47 3.75
CA GLU A 355 15.94 8.33 3.05
C GLU A 355 16.68 7.51 1.99
N VAL A 356 16.58 7.91 0.74
CA VAL A 356 17.37 7.32 -0.36
C VAL A 356 18.84 7.64 -0.15
N VAL A 357 19.69 6.65 -0.35
CA VAL A 357 21.15 6.80 -0.35
C VAL A 357 21.59 6.99 -1.79
N ASP A 358 22.01 8.18 -2.10
CA ASP A 358 22.50 8.51 -3.42
C ASP A 358 23.85 7.81 -3.70
N ALA A 359 23.88 6.98 -4.76
CA ALA A 359 25.11 6.34 -5.20
C ALA A 359 26.01 7.28 -6.00
N HIS A 360 25.46 8.37 -6.51
CA HIS A 360 26.12 9.33 -7.40
C HIS A 360 26.08 10.78 -6.88
N PRO A 361 26.54 11.10 -5.66
CA PRO A 361 26.28 12.36 -4.95
C PRO A 361 26.93 13.60 -5.58
N ARG A 362 27.46 13.49 -6.77
CA ARG A 362 28.10 14.59 -7.52
C ARG A 362 27.52 14.78 -8.90
N THR A 363 26.49 14.03 -9.23
CA THR A 363 25.76 14.10 -10.49
C THR A 363 24.27 14.31 -10.23
N GLU A 364 23.56 14.63 -11.25
CA GLU A 364 22.14 14.91 -11.23
C GLU A 364 21.56 14.48 -12.58
N ALA A 365 20.36 13.97 -12.58
CA ALA A 365 19.71 13.50 -13.80
C ALA A 365 18.31 14.09 -13.98
N CYS A 366 17.78 14.03 -15.21
CA CYS A 366 16.42 14.43 -15.55
C CYS A 366 16.00 15.82 -15.08
N TRP A 367 16.85 16.81 -15.23
CA TRP A 367 16.66 18.18 -14.80
C TRP A 367 15.30 18.80 -15.16
N ASP A 368 14.77 18.45 -16.31
CA ASP A 368 13.51 19.04 -16.81
C ASP A 368 12.27 18.25 -16.34
N ARG A 369 12.43 17.14 -15.63
CA ARG A 369 11.34 16.19 -15.35
C ARG A 369 11.29 15.68 -13.92
N SER A 370 12.44 15.44 -13.27
CA SER A 370 12.55 14.95 -11.91
C SER A 370 12.06 16.00 -10.91
N VAL A 371 11.36 15.54 -9.88
CA VAL A 371 10.99 16.42 -8.75
C VAL A 371 12.22 16.81 -7.92
N TYR A 372 13.27 15.96 -7.93
CA TYR A 372 14.54 16.22 -7.26
C TYR A 372 15.73 15.60 -8.03
N PRO A 373 16.29 16.31 -9.03
CA PRO A 373 17.35 15.83 -9.89
C PRO A 373 18.56 15.20 -9.18
N PRO A 374 18.99 15.65 -7.98
CA PRO A 374 20.10 15.04 -7.26
C PRO A 374 19.88 13.58 -6.85
N LEU A 375 18.63 13.11 -6.76
CA LEU A 375 18.31 11.71 -6.46
C LEU A 375 17.79 10.93 -7.66
N ALA A 376 17.66 11.56 -8.83
CA ALA A 376 17.11 10.89 -10.00
C ALA A 376 18.03 9.79 -10.58
N ASP A 377 19.35 9.85 -10.30
CA ASP A 377 20.36 8.85 -10.65
C ASP A 377 20.92 8.11 -9.42
N ALA A 378 20.19 8.11 -8.32
CA ALA A 378 20.61 7.43 -7.09
C ALA A 378 20.84 5.90 -7.19
N PRO A 379 20.16 5.12 -8.08
CA PRO A 379 20.41 3.69 -8.19
C PRO A 379 21.81 3.36 -8.70
N LEU A 380 22.42 2.31 -8.12
CA LEU A 380 23.65 1.69 -8.62
C LEU A 380 23.41 0.96 -9.95
N GLU A 381 24.30 1.16 -10.90
CA GLU A 381 24.36 0.42 -12.16
C GLU A 381 25.26 -0.84 -12.05
N GLU A 382 25.29 -1.65 -13.13
CA GLU A 382 26.12 -2.83 -13.20
C GLU A 382 27.62 -2.48 -13.06
N GLY A 383 28.32 -3.21 -12.21
CA GLY A 383 29.74 -3.01 -11.91
C GLY A 383 30.02 -1.95 -10.84
N GLU A 384 29.02 -1.22 -10.38
CA GLU A 384 29.21 -0.18 -9.39
C GLU A 384 29.19 -0.69 -7.95
N THR A 385 29.78 0.10 -7.07
CA THR A 385 29.89 -0.19 -5.65
C THR A 385 29.63 1.05 -4.81
N LEU A 386 28.76 0.91 -3.80
CA LEU A 386 28.47 1.90 -2.78
C LEU A 386 28.89 1.39 -1.41
N THR A 387 29.69 2.16 -0.68
CA THR A 387 29.82 2.00 0.78
C THR A 387 28.89 2.98 1.44
N VAL A 388 27.85 2.46 2.09
CA VAL A 388 26.78 3.31 2.67
C VAL A 388 27.34 4.12 3.83
N PRO A 389 27.32 5.46 3.76
CA PRO A 389 27.88 6.32 4.80
C PRO A 389 27.28 6.06 6.18
N GLY A 390 28.12 6.03 7.22
CA GLY A 390 27.70 5.87 8.62
C GLY A 390 27.30 4.45 9.02
N THR A 391 27.27 3.48 8.11
CA THR A 391 26.89 2.09 8.43
C THR A 391 28.02 1.08 8.15
N GLY A 392 28.93 1.41 7.26
CA GLY A 392 29.99 0.47 6.81
C GLY A 392 29.46 -0.68 5.93
N VAL A 393 28.18 -0.72 5.61
CA VAL A 393 27.61 -1.70 4.67
C VAL A 393 28.09 -1.36 3.27
N ARG A 394 28.59 -2.36 2.55
CA ARG A 394 28.98 -2.24 1.14
C ARG A 394 28.01 -3.00 0.25
N VAL A 395 27.52 -2.34 -0.77
CA VAL A 395 26.63 -2.87 -1.81
C VAL A 395 27.36 -2.79 -3.15
N GLU A 396 27.47 -3.90 -3.85
CA GLU A 396 28.14 -4.02 -5.15
C GLU A 396 27.18 -4.71 -6.12
N VAL A 397 26.89 -4.09 -7.24
CA VAL A 397 26.09 -4.68 -8.32
C VAL A 397 27.02 -5.48 -9.23
N ALA A 398 26.93 -6.80 -9.15
CA ALA A 398 27.83 -7.68 -9.89
C ALA A 398 27.44 -7.84 -11.36
N GLU A 399 26.15 -7.98 -11.63
CA GLU A 399 25.64 -8.16 -12.99
C GLU A 399 24.14 -7.94 -13.07
N ARG A 400 23.65 -7.61 -14.26
CA ARG A 400 22.26 -7.72 -14.64
C ARG A 400 22.03 -9.03 -15.38
N THR A 401 21.16 -9.88 -14.87
CA THR A 401 20.88 -11.17 -15.49
C THR A 401 20.13 -11.01 -16.83
N PRO A 402 20.19 -12.00 -17.74
CA PRO A 402 19.40 -11.97 -18.98
C PRO A 402 17.90 -11.88 -18.77
N ALA A 403 17.41 -12.30 -17.60
CA ALA A 403 16.00 -12.16 -17.20
C ALA A 403 15.64 -10.77 -16.63
N GLY A 404 16.61 -9.84 -16.56
CA GLY A 404 16.39 -8.49 -16.06
C GLY A 404 16.49 -8.33 -14.54
N ALA A 405 16.85 -9.39 -13.80
CA ALA A 405 17.13 -9.30 -12.37
C ALA A 405 18.58 -8.82 -12.13
N TRP A 406 18.86 -8.33 -10.93
CA TRP A 406 20.14 -7.77 -10.55
C TRP A 406 20.82 -8.64 -9.49
N THR A 407 22.04 -9.11 -9.77
CA THR A 407 22.85 -9.85 -8.79
C THR A 407 23.69 -8.87 -7.99
N VAL A 408 23.44 -8.83 -6.68
CA VAL A 408 24.01 -7.86 -5.75
C VAL A 408 24.83 -8.58 -4.69
N ARG A 409 26.05 -8.13 -4.46
CA ARG A 409 26.89 -8.54 -3.32
C ARG A 409 26.71 -7.55 -2.19
N ILE A 410 26.19 -7.99 -1.07
CA ILE A 410 25.96 -7.18 0.13
C ILE A 410 26.92 -7.64 1.22
N THR A 411 27.79 -6.75 1.67
CA THR A 411 28.75 -7.01 2.76
C THR A 411 28.35 -6.18 3.98
N PRO A 412 27.85 -6.80 5.06
CA PRO A 412 27.60 -6.12 6.33
C PRO A 412 28.89 -5.52 6.91
N PRO A 413 28.80 -4.56 7.86
CA PRO A 413 29.97 -4.00 8.49
C PRO A 413 30.76 -5.09 9.26
N ALA A 414 32.08 -4.93 9.32
CA ALA A 414 32.89 -5.75 10.22
C ALA A 414 32.42 -5.50 11.68
N VAL A 415 32.23 -6.57 12.43
CA VAL A 415 31.96 -6.44 13.87
C VAL A 415 33.25 -5.92 14.50
N GLY A 416 33.24 -4.69 15.02
CA GLY A 416 34.31 -4.09 15.75
C GLY A 416 34.46 -4.70 17.15
#